data_66a89da3979768b11a36ea4ec6da6621
#
_entry.id   66a89da3979768b11a36ea4ec6da6621
#
_cell.length_a   1.000
_cell.length_b   1.000
_cell.length_c   1.000
_cell.angle_alpha   90.00
_cell.angle_beta   90.00
_cell.angle_gamma   90.00
#
_symmetry.space_group_name_H-M   'P 1'
#
loop_
_entity.id
_entity.type
_entity.pdbx_description
1 polymer ?
#
loop_
_entity_poly.entity_id
_entity_poly.type
_entity_poly.pdbx_seq_one_letter_code
_entity_poly.pdbx_strand_id
1 'polypeptide(L)' 'ETGVALAVVGVVVTIILSIAEDV' A
#
# COMPACT_ATOMS: atom_id res chain seq x y z
N GLU A 1 -11.68 -12.47 1.69
CA GLU A 1 -10.57 -13.40 1.50
C GLU A 1 -9.27 -12.75 1.94
N THR A 2 -8.46 -13.53 2.66
CA THR A 2 -7.25 -12.98 3.28
C THR A 2 -6.24 -12.47 2.27
N GLY A 3 -6.01 -13.23 1.21
CA GLY A 3 -5.03 -12.84 0.20
C GLY A 3 -5.39 -11.55 -0.51
N VAL A 4 -6.64 -11.38 -0.83
CA VAL A 4 -7.12 -10.16 -1.50
C VAL A 4 -7.00 -8.96 -0.56
N ALA A 5 -7.37 -9.14 0.70
CA ALA A 5 -7.27 -8.07 1.69
C ALA A 5 -5.83 -7.61 1.87
N LEU A 6 -4.90 -8.57 1.93
CA LEU A 6 -3.48 -8.25 2.06
C LEU A 6 -2.95 -7.51 0.84
N ALA A 7 -3.40 -7.89 -0.35
CA ALA A 7 -2.98 -7.21 -1.58
C ALA A 7 -3.42 -5.75 -1.56
N VAL A 8 -4.66 -5.49 -1.14
CA VAL A 8 -5.18 -4.13 -1.08
C VAL A 8 -4.39 -3.30 -0.07
N VAL A 9 -4.13 -3.86 1.10
CA VAL A 9 -3.35 -3.17 2.13
C VAL A 9 -1.95 -2.85 1.61
N GLY A 10 -1.33 -3.80 0.92
CA GLY A 10 0.00 -3.59 0.36
C GLY A 10 0.04 -2.44 -0.64
N VAL A 11 -0.96 -2.36 -1.50
CA VAL A 11 -1.04 -1.28 -2.49
C VAL A 11 -1.18 0.07 -1.79
N VAL A 12 -2.06 0.16 -0.79
CA VAL A 12 -2.27 1.42 -0.06
C VAL A 12 -0.98 1.85 0.63
N VAL A 13 -0.31 0.93 1.30
CA VAL A 13 0.95 1.24 1.99
C VAL A 13 2.00 1.73 1.00
N THR A 14 2.08 1.09 -0.17
CA THR A 14 3.06 1.48 -1.19
C THR A 14 2.79 2.92 -1.65
N ILE A 15 1.54 3.28 -1.84
CA ILE A 15 1.18 4.63 -2.26
C ILE A 15 1.60 5.65 -1.19
N ILE A 16 1.32 5.34 0.08
CA ILE A 16 1.67 6.23 1.17
C ILE A 16 3.19 6.43 1.23
N LEU A 17 3.95 5.37 1.10
CA LEU A 17 5.41 5.45 1.13
C LEU A 17 5.96 6.23 -0.05
N SER A 18 5.35 6.08 -1.23
CA SER A 18 5.75 6.85 -2.41
C SER A 18 5.58 8.34 -2.18
N ILE A 19 4.47 8.73 -1.59
CA ILE A 19 4.21 10.14 -1.31
C ILE A 19 5.24 10.66 -0.31
N ALA A 20 5.54 9.86 0.71
CA ALA A 20 6.50 10.27 1.74
C ALA A 20 7.90 10.47 1.14
N GLU A 21 8.27 9.65 0.17
CA GLU A 21 9.58 9.78 -0.48
C GLU A 21 9.67 11.00 -1.37
N ASP A 22 8.56 11.41 -1.92
CA ASP A 22 8.52 12.53 -2.86
C ASP A 22 8.63 13.88 -2.16
N VAL A 23 8.53 13.87 -0.84
CA VAL A 23 8.69 15.07 -0.03
C VAL A 23 10.19 15.34 0.27
#